data_94675dede806625250378c4b605a47da
#
_entry.id   94675dede806625250378c4b605a47da
#
_cell.length_a   1.000
_cell.length_b   1.000
_cell.length_c   1.000
_cell.angle_alpha   90.00
_cell.angle_beta   90.00
_cell.angle_gamma   90.00
#
_symmetry.space_group_name_H-M   'P 1'
#
loop_
_entity.id
_entity.type
_entity.pdbx_description
1 polymer ?
#
loop_
_entity_poly.entity_id
_entity_poly.type
_entity_poly.pdbx_seq_one_letter_code
_entity_poly.pdbx_strand_id
1 'polypeptide(L)'
;MTTVRPADADEAGDRNGRDGHSGPSGRAARLFTQAALGYAAQRSGQPLALLQAGCATAGDDPDPGRLRAAGCDVAVSLIDDDNPATRATVVAHEELGACTLGDLRIAPLVPRSVDIVHCALLLERISHAELVLDRLVEALKPGGLLLLQTGDRDCAAGFLERVLPRPLRALIWRSRRPGEPGPYPAVYERLVSERGVESYALRRGLVIAQRQALSLLAGPGWAAPLLRARRIVARLSRGRLTSAHDELRYVIRKPEDPFARVL
;
A
#
# COMPACT_ATOMS: atom_id res chain seq x y z
N MET A 1 59.69 -16.10 -40.71
CA MET A 1 59.78 -15.08 -39.65
C MET A 1 58.91 -13.91 -40.08
N THR A 2 57.67 -13.88 -39.62
CA THR A 2 56.76 -12.82 -39.97
C THR A 2 55.96 -12.46 -38.66
N THR A 3 56.26 -11.28 -38.16
CA THR A 3 55.70 -10.71 -36.94
C THR A 3 54.33 -10.15 -37.27
N VAL A 4 53.30 -10.62 -36.62
CA VAL A 4 51.94 -10.05 -36.69
C VAL A 4 51.71 -9.19 -35.46
N ARG A 5 51.32 -7.93 -35.68
CA ARG A 5 50.98 -6.90 -34.74
C ARG A 5 49.50 -7.04 -34.40
N PRO A 6 49.05 -6.96 -33.14
CA PRO A 6 47.63 -6.90 -32.86
C PRO A 6 47.08 -5.50 -33.10
N ALA A 7 45.90 -5.45 -33.71
CA ALA A 7 45.15 -4.26 -34.03
C ALA A 7 44.45 -3.68 -32.80
N ASP A 8 44.33 -2.36 -32.81
CA ASP A 8 43.69 -1.52 -31.84
C ASP A 8 42.19 -1.88 -31.65
N ALA A 9 41.78 -2.09 -30.43
CA ALA A 9 40.37 -2.24 -30.05
C ALA A 9 39.79 -0.85 -29.81
N ASP A 10 38.82 -0.50 -30.65
CA ASP A 10 38.03 0.71 -30.58
C ASP A 10 37.25 0.82 -29.23
N GLU A 11 37.36 1.97 -28.60
CA GLU A 11 36.53 2.44 -27.51
C GLU A 11 35.10 2.70 -28.02
N ALA A 12 34.21 1.72 -27.87
CA ALA A 12 32.77 1.94 -27.99
C ALA A 12 32.22 2.45 -26.66
N GLY A 13 32.05 3.75 -26.57
CA GLY A 13 31.47 4.43 -25.43
C GLY A 13 30.05 3.94 -25.12
N ASP A 14 29.89 3.35 -23.94
CA ASP A 14 28.62 3.03 -23.33
C ASP A 14 27.94 4.34 -22.84
N ARG A 15 27.19 4.99 -23.73
CA ARG A 15 26.28 6.07 -23.44
C ARG A 15 24.88 5.49 -23.29
N ASN A 16 24.60 4.83 -22.21
CA ASN A 16 23.23 4.48 -21.84
C ASN A 16 22.87 4.97 -20.44
N GLY A 17 23.02 6.27 -20.23
CA GLY A 17 22.36 7.01 -19.18
C GLY A 17 20.86 7.01 -19.42
N ARG A 18 20.17 5.95 -19.01
CA ARG A 18 18.73 5.96 -18.86
C ARG A 18 18.40 6.75 -17.62
N ASP A 19 18.34 8.07 -17.78
CA ASP A 19 17.63 8.95 -16.87
C ASP A 19 16.16 8.48 -16.81
N GLY A 20 15.87 7.66 -15.81
CA GLY A 20 14.54 7.13 -15.57
C GLY A 20 13.57 8.27 -15.39
N HIS A 21 12.67 8.43 -16.33
CA HIS A 21 11.48 9.25 -16.21
C HIS A 21 10.72 8.80 -14.96
N SER A 22 10.95 9.49 -13.82
CA SER A 22 10.15 9.37 -12.62
C SER A 22 8.79 10.04 -12.88
N GLY A 23 7.95 9.35 -13.63
CA GLY A 23 6.54 9.69 -13.78
C GLY A 23 5.83 9.69 -12.41
N PRO A 24 4.60 10.22 -12.32
CA PRO A 24 3.83 10.27 -11.08
C PRO A 24 3.78 8.92 -10.34
N SER A 25 3.75 7.80 -11.06
CA SER A 25 3.79 6.45 -10.50
C SER A 25 5.11 6.12 -9.80
N GLY A 26 6.25 6.56 -10.31
CA GLY A 26 7.55 6.29 -9.68
C GLY A 26 7.80 7.08 -8.39
N ARG A 27 7.18 8.26 -8.24
CA ARG A 27 7.23 9.04 -7.00
C ARG A 27 6.28 8.46 -5.95
N ALA A 28 5.11 7.98 -6.39
CA ALA A 28 4.14 7.29 -5.57
C ALA A 28 4.70 5.99 -4.98
N ALA A 29 5.40 5.20 -5.80
CA ALA A 29 6.02 3.93 -5.42
C ALA A 29 7.14 4.04 -4.38
N ARG A 30 7.49 5.25 -3.93
CA ARG A 30 8.58 5.47 -2.96
C ARG A 30 8.10 6.00 -1.61
N LEU A 31 6.82 6.38 -1.47
CA LEU A 31 6.31 7.02 -0.27
C LEU A 31 6.54 6.16 0.98
N PHE A 32 6.07 4.93 0.95
CA PHE A 32 6.14 4.02 2.10
C PHE A 32 7.56 3.56 2.38
N THR A 33 8.32 3.21 1.33
CA THR A 33 9.74 2.86 1.48
C THR A 33 10.54 4.03 2.05
N GLN A 34 10.30 5.26 1.59
CA GLN A 34 10.98 6.45 2.13
C GLN A 34 10.60 6.72 3.59
N ALA A 35 9.32 6.59 3.94
CA ALA A 35 8.87 6.75 5.31
C ALA A 35 9.49 5.69 6.24
N ALA A 36 9.54 4.43 5.79
CA ALA A 36 10.15 3.34 6.54
C ALA A 36 11.67 3.52 6.71
N LEU A 37 12.38 3.94 5.66
CA LEU A 37 13.82 4.26 5.73
C LEU A 37 14.09 5.43 6.67
N GLY A 38 13.27 6.49 6.61
CA GLY A 38 13.38 7.63 7.51
C GLY A 38 13.14 7.24 8.98
N TYR A 39 12.20 6.35 9.23
CA TYR A 39 11.96 5.80 10.56
C TYR A 39 13.12 4.93 11.04
N ALA A 40 13.64 4.05 10.18
CA ALA A 40 14.79 3.20 10.46
C ALA A 40 16.05 4.01 10.81
N ALA A 41 16.31 5.09 10.07
CA ALA A 41 17.44 5.98 10.32
C ALA A 41 17.37 6.65 11.71
N GLN A 42 16.15 6.94 12.22
CA GLN A 42 15.98 7.49 13.58
C GLN A 42 16.26 6.46 14.68
N ARG A 43 16.24 5.16 14.35
CA ARG A 43 16.42 4.03 15.27
C ARG A 43 17.70 3.22 15.02
N SER A 44 18.76 3.88 14.60
CA SER A 44 20.04 3.31 14.20
C SER A 44 20.44 2.05 14.99
N GLY A 45 20.57 0.91 14.28
CA GLY A 45 21.06 -0.35 14.83
C GLY A 45 20.04 -1.18 15.65
N GLN A 46 18.80 -0.73 15.80
CA GLN A 46 17.76 -1.54 16.44
C GLN A 46 17.02 -2.39 15.40
N PRO A 47 16.71 -3.67 15.72
CA PRO A 47 15.89 -4.50 14.85
C PRO A 47 14.48 -3.90 14.71
N LEU A 48 13.95 -3.91 13.48
CA LEU A 48 12.63 -3.41 13.15
C LEU A 48 11.65 -4.57 12.98
N ALA A 49 10.51 -4.48 13.63
CA ALA A 49 9.38 -5.37 13.42
C ALA A 49 8.39 -4.72 12.45
N LEU A 50 8.25 -5.30 11.25
CA LEU A 50 7.30 -4.89 10.21
C LEU A 50 6.14 -5.87 10.16
N LEU A 51 4.93 -5.40 10.39
CA LEU A 51 3.69 -6.16 10.21
C LEU A 51 3.03 -5.75 8.89
N GLN A 52 2.90 -6.68 7.96
CA GLN A 52 2.10 -6.50 6.75
C GLN A 52 0.68 -7.01 6.99
N ALA A 53 -0.30 -6.12 6.88
CA ALA A 53 -1.72 -6.42 6.97
C ALA A 53 -2.36 -6.26 5.57
N GLY A 54 -2.73 -7.38 4.96
CA GLY A 54 -3.16 -7.47 3.57
C GLY A 54 -2.06 -7.94 2.63
N CYS A 55 -2.37 -8.93 1.79
CA CYS A 55 -1.43 -9.54 0.86
C CYS A 55 -1.55 -9.02 -0.56
N ALA A 56 -2.55 -8.19 -0.85
CA ALA A 56 -2.85 -7.75 -2.21
C ALA A 56 -1.96 -6.59 -2.65
N THR A 57 -0.65 -6.76 -2.59
CA THR A 57 0.22 -5.63 -2.81
C THR A 57 1.14 -5.84 -3.99
N ALA A 58 0.90 -5.13 -5.07
CA ALA A 58 1.94 -4.80 -6.02
C ALA A 58 2.27 -3.31 -5.88
N GLY A 59 3.48 -3.01 -5.55
CA GLY A 59 4.07 -1.78 -6.03
C GLY A 59 4.55 -0.73 -5.06
N ASP A 60 4.12 -0.64 -3.82
CA ASP A 60 4.69 0.35 -2.88
C ASP A 60 4.79 -0.17 -1.44
N ASP A 61 5.06 -1.43 -1.34
CA ASP A 61 5.41 -2.01 -0.04
C ASP A 61 6.69 -1.39 0.50
N PRO A 62 6.78 -1.17 1.81
CA PRO A 62 8.06 -0.90 2.41
C PRO A 62 8.95 -2.11 2.14
N ASP A 63 9.78 -2.01 1.10
CA ASP A 63 10.64 -3.09 0.60
C ASP A 63 11.62 -3.53 1.71
N PRO A 64 11.45 -4.73 2.30
CA PRO A 64 12.34 -5.21 3.37
C PRO A 64 13.78 -5.38 2.88
N GLY A 65 13.97 -5.68 1.58
CA GLY A 65 15.29 -5.79 0.98
C GLY A 65 16.05 -4.46 1.00
N ARG A 66 15.35 -3.35 0.71
CA ARG A 66 15.95 -2.00 0.80
C ARG A 66 16.25 -1.59 2.24
N LEU A 67 15.39 -1.96 3.18
CA LEU A 67 15.64 -1.70 4.61
C LEU A 67 16.88 -2.47 5.08
N ARG A 68 17.02 -3.75 4.69
CA ARG A 68 18.21 -4.56 4.98
C ARG A 68 19.46 -4.01 4.30
N ALA A 69 19.36 -3.57 3.03
CA ALA A 69 20.47 -2.93 2.32
C ALA A 69 20.90 -1.59 2.97
N ALA A 70 19.99 -0.93 3.69
CA ALA A 70 20.30 0.26 4.49
C ALA A 70 20.85 -0.08 5.90
N GLY A 71 21.17 -1.35 6.16
CA GLY A 71 21.77 -1.81 7.43
C GLY A 71 20.76 -2.08 8.54
N CYS A 72 19.46 -2.22 8.22
CA CYS A 72 18.44 -2.51 9.22
C CYS A 72 18.18 -4.02 9.28
N ASP A 73 18.20 -4.59 10.49
CA ASP A 73 17.65 -5.93 10.71
C ASP A 73 16.12 -5.84 10.75
N VAL A 74 15.42 -6.48 9.80
CA VAL A 74 13.97 -6.38 9.64
C VAL A 74 13.32 -7.74 9.76
N ALA A 75 12.52 -7.92 10.81
CA ALA A 75 11.63 -9.06 10.98
C ALA A 75 10.27 -8.73 10.36
N VAL A 76 9.85 -9.50 9.36
CA VAL A 76 8.57 -9.32 8.66
C VAL A 76 7.58 -10.38 9.15
N SER A 77 6.39 -9.94 9.52
CA SER A 77 5.24 -10.81 9.79
C SER A 77 4.04 -10.37 8.93
N LEU A 78 3.17 -11.32 8.58
CA LEU A 78 2.03 -11.09 7.71
C LEU A 78 0.74 -11.52 8.41
N ILE A 79 -0.30 -10.70 8.23
CA ILE A 79 -1.66 -11.01 8.70
C ILE A 79 -2.67 -10.66 7.62
N ASP A 80 -3.63 -11.56 7.36
CA ASP A 80 -4.70 -11.32 6.40
C ASP A 80 -5.95 -12.15 6.71
N ASP A 81 -7.06 -11.78 6.06
CA ASP A 81 -8.28 -12.59 6.09
C ASP A 81 -8.07 -13.90 5.32
N ASP A 82 -8.66 -14.99 5.82
CA ASP A 82 -8.53 -16.30 5.22
C ASP A 82 -9.51 -16.49 4.05
N ASN A 83 -9.02 -16.23 2.85
CA ASN A 83 -9.76 -16.47 1.61
C ASN A 83 -8.87 -17.13 0.54
N PRO A 84 -9.44 -17.74 -0.53
CA PRO A 84 -8.64 -18.43 -1.55
C PRO A 84 -7.62 -17.54 -2.26
N ALA A 85 -7.93 -16.27 -2.47
CA ALA A 85 -7.01 -15.32 -3.13
C ALA A 85 -5.81 -15.01 -2.22
N THR A 86 -6.05 -14.77 -0.93
CA THR A 86 -5.02 -14.54 0.08
C THR A 86 -4.10 -15.75 0.23
N ARG A 87 -4.66 -16.97 0.33
CA ARG A 87 -3.87 -18.20 0.40
C ARG A 87 -2.95 -18.39 -0.81
N ALA A 88 -3.46 -18.11 -2.01
CA ALA A 88 -2.65 -18.17 -3.23
C ALA A 88 -1.48 -17.19 -3.21
N THR A 89 -1.69 -15.97 -2.69
CA THR A 89 -0.63 -14.96 -2.55
C THR A 89 0.43 -15.40 -1.54
N VAL A 90 0.01 -15.90 -0.37
CA VAL A 90 0.94 -16.37 0.67
C VAL A 90 1.83 -17.49 0.17
N VAL A 91 1.25 -18.48 -0.55
CA VAL A 91 2.01 -19.58 -1.15
C VAL A 91 3.05 -19.09 -2.16
N ALA A 92 2.74 -18.02 -2.90
CA ALA A 92 3.67 -17.44 -3.87
C ALA A 92 4.83 -16.65 -3.24
N HIS A 93 4.75 -16.32 -1.94
CA HIS A 93 5.75 -15.53 -1.22
C HIS A 93 6.41 -16.37 -0.10
N GLU A 94 7.15 -17.41 -0.47
CA GLU A 94 7.81 -18.34 0.46
C GLU A 94 8.83 -17.66 1.42
N GLU A 95 9.28 -16.45 1.11
CA GLU A 95 10.25 -15.69 1.92
C GLU A 95 9.62 -14.94 3.10
N LEU A 96 8.29 -14.94 3.23
CA LEU A 96 7.60 -14.29 4.32
C LEU A 96 7.79 -15.10 5.60
N GLY A 97 8.18 -14.42 6.67
CA GLY A 97 8.29 -14.98 8.01
C GLY A 97 6.96 -15.53 8.54
N ALA A 98 6.62 -15.27 9.79
CA ALA A 98 5.36 -15.73 10.38
C ALA A 98 4.16 -15.15 9.62
N CYS A 99 3.30 -16.04 9.07
CA CYS A 99 2.05 -15.67 8.41
C CYS A 99 0.86 -16.15 9.24
N THR A 100 -0.10 -15.26 9.50
CA THR A 100 -1.33 -15.57 10.21
C THR A 100 -2.52 -15.24 9.30
N LEU A 101 -3.28 -16.27 8.91
CA LEU A 101 -4.52 -16.09 8.16
C LEU A 101 -5.72 -16.42 9.06
N GLY A 102 -6.74 -15.59 9.03
CA GLY A 102 -7.96 -15.83 9.80
C GLY A 102 -8.82 -14.59 10.02
N ASP A 103 -9.65 -14.65 11.04
CA ASP A 103 -10.49 -13.52 11.43
C ASP A 103 -9.65 -12.44 12.11
N LEU A 104 -9.44 -11.34 11.40
CA LEU A 104 -8.62 -10.23 11.85
C LEU A 104 -9.17 -9.52 13.10
N ARG A 105 -10.45 -9.71 13.41
CA ARG A 105 -11.09 -9.17 14.62
C ARG A 105 -10.59 -9.82 15.90
N ILE A 106 -10.12 -11.06 15.80
CA ILE A 106 -9.66 -11.87 16.93
C ILE A 106 -8.21 -12.38 16.80
N ALA A 107 -7.56 -12.07 15.69
CA ALA A 107 -6.19 -12.50 15.43
C ALA A 107 -5.24 -12.09 16.59
N PRO A 108 -4.29 -12.96 16.98
CA PRO A 108 -3.40 -12.69 18.10
C PRO A 108 -2.34 -11.65 17.72
N LEU A 109 -2.62 -10.38 17.97
CA LEU A 109 -1.66 -9.29 17.84
C LEU A 109 -1.19 -8.86 19.23
N VAL A 110 0.11 -8.87 19.44
CA VAL A 110 0.69 -8.42 20.70
C VAL A 110 0.73 -6.88 20.72
N PRO A 111 0.14 -6.20 21.70
CA PRO A 111 0.18 -4.76 21.80
C PRO A 111 1.61 -4.22 21.88
N ARG A 112 1.89 -3.10 21.21
CA ARG A 112 3.18 -2.38 21.24
C ARG A 112 4.38 -3.26 20.86
N SER A 113 4.19 -4.22 19.97
CA SER A 113 5.24 -5.17 19.55
C SER A 113 5.91 -4.81 18.24
N VAL A 114 5.23 -4.05 17.37
CA VAL A 114 5.71 -3.75 16.01
C VAL A 114 6.07 -2.28 15.84
N ASP A 115 7.09 -2.03 15.02
CA ASP A 115 7.59 -0.69 14.72
C ASP A 115 6.82 -0.04 13.58
N ILE A 116 6.50 -0.84 12.55
CA ILE A 116 5.80 -0.39 11.35
C ILE A 116 4.67 -1.37 11.06
N VAL A 117 3.47 -0.85 10.84
CA VAL A 117 2.36 -1.58 10.24
C VAL A 117 2.14 -1.07 8.83
N HIS A 118 2.19 -1.96 7.85
CA HIS A 118 1.78 -1.69 6.48
C HIS A 118 0.42 -2.34 6.25
N CYS A 119 -0.63 -1.52 6.13
CA CYS A 119 -1.99 -1.98 5.86
C CYS A 119 -2.34 -1.68 4.41
N ALA A 120 -2.31 -2.71 3.55
CA ALA A 120 -2.44 -2.58 2.12
C ALA A 120 -3.74 -3.18 1.61
N LEU A 121 -4.65 -2.31 1.10
CA LEU A 121 -5.90 -2.68 0.42
C LEU A 121 -6.72 -3.73 1.19
N LEU A 122 -6.65 -3.68 2.51
CA LEU A 122 -7.33 -4.60 3.42
C LEU A 122 -8.68 -4.04 3.83
N LEU A 123 -8.74 -2.76 4.20
CA LEU A 123 -9.90 -2.16 4.84
C LEU A 123 -11.13 -2.11 3.94
N GLU A 124 -10.97 -2.00 2.62
CA GLU A 124 -12.08 -1.96 1.66
C GLU A 124 -12.74 -3.31 1.41
N ARG A 125 -12.14 -4.40 1.87
CA ARG A 125 -12.62 -5.77 1.63
C ARG A 125 -13.11 -6.51 2.87
N ILE A 126 -12.89 -5.94 4.06
CA ILE A 126 -13.30 -6.54 5.33
C ILE A 126 -14.46 -5.77 5.97
N SER A 127 -15.24 -6.46 6.78
CA SER A 127 -16.22 -5.85 7.68
C SER A 127 -15.58 -5.53 9.03
N HIS A 128 -16.14 -4.52 9.71
CA HIS A 128 -15.58 -3.99 10.97
C HIS A 128 -14.16 -3.44 10.81
N ALA A 129 -13.91 -2.73 9.71
CA ALA A 129 -12.61 -2.18 9.36
C ALA A 129 -12.01 -1.28 10.46
N GLU A 130 -12.86 -0.52 11.20
CA GLU A 130 -12.41 0.32 12.31
C GLU A 130 -11.86 -0.53 13.47
N LEU A 131 -12.52 -1.64 13.81
CA LEU A 131 -12.06 -2.54 14.86
C LEU A 131 -10.72 -3.19 14.50
N VAL A 132 -10.57 -3.63 13.24
CA VAL A 132 -9.31 -4.20 12.76
C VAL A 132 -8.20 -3.17 12.78
N LEU A 133 -8.48 -1.94 12.31
CA LEU A 133 -7.51 -0.86 12.33
C LEU A 133 -7.09 -0.47 13.76
N ASP A 134 -8.02 -0.49 14.72
CA ASP A 134 -7.72 -0.28 16.15
C ASP A 134 -6.69 -1.30 16.66
N ARG A 135 -6.88 -2.58 16.34
CA ARG A 135 -5.96 -3.64 16.74
C ARG A 135 -4.57 -3.49 16.12
N LEU A 136 -4.52 -3.09 14.84
CA LEU A 136 -3.26 -2.79 14.15
C LEU A 136 -2.54 -1.60 14.79
N VAL A 137 -3.27 -0.55 15.16
CA VAL A 137 -2.72 0.62 15.87
C VAL A 137 -2.29 0.27 17.30
N GLU A 138 -3.01 -0.62 17.99
CA GLU A 138 -2.61 -1.11 19.31
C GLU A 138 -1.29 -1.90 19.24
N ALA A 139 -1.10 -2.71 18.20
CA ALA A 139 0.14 -3.46 17.98
C ALA A 139 1.35 -2.55 17.74
N LEU A 140 1.16 -1.33 17.25
CA LEU A 140 2.24 -0.36 17.05
C LEU A 140 2.84 0.11 18.37
N LYS A 141 4.16 0.14 18.44
CA LYS A 141 4.93 0.82 19.50
C LYS A 141 4.60 2.32 19.51
N PRO A 142 4.75 3.01 20.66
CA PRO A 142 4.78 4.47 20.69
C PRO A 142 5.82 5.01 19.69
N GLY A 143 5.47 6.05 18.94
CA GLY A 143 6.30 6.58 17.86
C GLY A 143 6.28 5.78 16.56
N GLY A 144 5.66 4.59 16.53
CA GLY A 144 5.59 3.71 15.36
C GLY A 144 4.79 4.29 14.19
N LEU A 145 4.97 3.71 13.01
CA LEU A 145 4.33 4.13 11.76
C LEU A 145 3.24 3.17 11.32
N LEU A 146 2.09 3.73 10.95
CA LEU A 146 1.07 3.07 10.14
C LEU A 146 1.17 3.60 8.70
N LEU A 147 1.52 2.72 7.79
CA LEU A 147 1.53 2.95 6.34
C LEU A 147 0.23 2.38 5.79
N LEU A 148 -0.74 3.25 5.51
CA LEU A 148 -2.08 2.83 5.10
C LEU A 148 -2.29 3.09 3.62
N GLN A 149 -2.60 2.03 2.88
CA GLN A 149 -3.04 2.08 1.48
C GLN A 149 -4.45 1.54 1.39
N THR A 150 -5.35 2.30 0.81
CA THR A 150 -6.77 1.92 0.69
C THR A 150 -7.41 2.52 -0.54
N GLY A 151 -8.42 1.86 -1.09
CA GLY A 151 -9.31 2.47 -2.07
C GLY A 151 -10.13 3.58 -1.44
N ASP A 152 -10.57 4.56 -2.24
CA ASP A 152 -11.47 5.60 -1.76
C ASP A 152 -12.94 5.23 -2.03
N ARG A 153 -13.70 5.01 -0.97
CA ARG A 153 -15.15 4.77 -1.04
C ARG A 153 -15.90 5.90 -1.74
N ASP A 154 -15.51 7.14 -1.48
CA ASP A 154 -16.22 8.33 -1.93
C ASP A 154 -15.73 8.82 -3.30
N CYS A 155 -14.98 7.97 -4.03
CA CYS A 155 -14.66 8.18 -5.44
C CYS A 155 -15.57 7.39 -6.38
N ALA A 156 -15.60 7.79 -7.65
CA ALA A 156 -16.40 7.13 -8.68
C ALA A 156 -15.96 5.67 -8.92
N ALA A 157 -14.68 5.35 -8.72
CA ALA A 157 -14.17 3.99 -8.84
C ALA A 157 -14.68 3.10 -7.69
N GLY A 158 -14.58 3.55 -6.44
CA GLY A 158 -15.10 2.83 -5.28
C GLY A 158 -16.61 2.61 -5.34
N PHE A 159 -17.36 3.58 -5.90
CA PHE A 159 -18.78 3.38 -6.17
C PHE A 159 -19.01 2.26 -7.20
N LEU A 160 -18.31 2.29 -8.34
CA LEU A 160 -18.42 1.25 -9.36
C LEU A 160 -18.04 -0.14 -8.83
N GLU A 161 -16.98 -0.26 -8.04
CA GLU A 161 -16.58 -1.53 -7.44
C GLU A 161 -17.65 -2.14 -6.52
N ARG A 162 -18.44 -1.30 -5.83
CA ARG A 162 -19.54 -1.77 -4.99
C ARG A 162 -20.77 -2.20 -5.77
N VAL A 163 -21.06 -1.53 -6.89
CA VAL A 163 -22.30 -1.72 -7.66
C VAL A 163 -22.13 -2.76 -8.76
N LEU A 164 -20.93 -2.90 -9.33
CA LEU A 164 -20.68 -3.78 -10.46
C LEU A 164 -20.72 -5.26 -10.06
N PRO A 165 -21.31 -6.13 -10.92
CA PRO A 165 -21.25 -7.58 -10.74
C PRO A 165 -19.83 -8.12 -10.70
N ARG A 166 -19.63 -9.23 -9.98
CA ARG A 166 -18.32 -9.85 -9.78
C ARG A 166 -17.49 -10.05 -11.07
N PRO A 167 -18.04 -10.53 -12.22
CA PRO A 167 -17.24 -10.69 -13.44
C PRO A 167 -16.70 -9.38 -14.00
N LEU A 168 -17.47 -8.30 -13.94
CA LEU A 168 -17.00 -6.96 -14.36
C LEU A 168 -15.95 -6.42 -13.42
N ARG A 169 -16.09 -6.64 -12.10
CA ARG A 169 -15.04 -6.30 -11.13
C ARG A 169 -13.75 -7.06 -11.40
N ALA A 170 -13.84 -8.35 -11.76
CA ALA A 170 -12.67 -9.16 -12.10
C ALA A 170 -11.93 -8.62 -13.33
N LEU A 171 -12.65 -8.13 -14.32
CA LEU A 171 -12.06 -7.50 -15.49
C LEU A 171 -11.32 -6.20 -15.10
N ILE A 172 -11.95 -5.35 -14.28
CA ILE A 172 -11.36 -4.11 -13.78
C ILE A 172 -10.12 -4.41 -12.93
N TRP A 173 -10.21 -5.39 -12.04
CA TRP A 173 -9.10 -5.80 -11.18
C TRP A 173 -7.89 -6.22 -11.99
N ARG A 174 -8.06 -7.15 -12.93
CA ARG A 174 -6.98 -7.62 -13.81
C ARG A 174 -6.32 -6.49 -14.59
N SER A 175 -7.07 -5.46 -14.91
CA SER A 175 -6.57 -4.30 -15.64
C SER A 175 -5.76 -3.34 -14.80
N ARG A 176 -6.14 -3.20 -13.54
CA ARG A 176 -5.49 -2.27 -12.59
C ARG A 176 -4.29 -2.93 -11.90
N ARG A 177 -4.38 -4.24 -11.70
CA ARG A 177 -3.42 -5.05 -10.93
C ARG A 177 -3.14 -6.37 -11.64
N PRO A 178 -2.42 -6.31 -12.77
CA PRO A 178 -2.06 -7.50 -13.54
C PRO A 178 -1.15 -8.40 -12.69
N GLY A 179 -1.49 -9.70 -12.65
CA GLY A 179 -0.73 -10.71 -11.89
C GLY A 179 -1.12 -10.87 -10.43
N GLU A 180 -1.92 -9.95 -9.86
CA GLU A 180 -2.41 -10.10 -8.49
C GLU A 180 -3.68 -10.97 -8.42
N PRO A 181 -3.83 -11.83 -7.39
CA PRO A 181 -5.06 -12.55 -7.14
C PRO A 181 -6.19 -11.60 -6.78
N GLY A 182 -7.40 -11.94 -7.12
CA GLY A 182 -8.60 -11.14 -6.88
C GLY A 182 -9.66 -11.40 -7.96
N PRO A 183 -10.77 -10.67 -8.00
CA PRO A 183 -11.12 -9.51 -7.17
C PRO A 183 -11.52 -9.92 -5.75
N TYR A 184 -11.06 -9.16 -4.78
CA TYR A 184 -11.49 -9.28 -3.41
C TYR A 184 -12.94 -8.80 -3.19
N PRO A 185 -13.61 -9.19 -2.10
CA PRO A 185 -14.88 -8.59 -1.71
C PRO A 185 -14.77 -7.08 -1.61
N ALA A 186 -15.80 -6.36 -2.05
CA ALA A 186 -15.86 -4.89 -1.94
C ALA A 186 -16.89 -4.53 -0.86
N VAL A 187 -16.43 -4.25 0.35
CA VAL A 187 -17.25 -3.88 1.51
C VAL A 187 -17.35 -2.38 1.66
N TYR A 188 -16.23 -1.69 1.65
CA TYR A 188 -16.13 -0.24 1.72
C TYR A 188 -16.95 0.41 2.84
N GLU A 189 -16.54 0.22 4.08
CA GLU A 189 -17.12 0.92 5.23
C GLU A 189 -16.81 2.43 5.19
N ARG A 190 -17.45 3.22 6.05
CA ARG A 190 -17.28 4.69 6.08
C ARG A 190 -15.84 5.12 6.38
N LEU A 191 -15.11 4.30 7.13
CA LEU A 191 -13.69 4.49 7.42
C LEU A 191 -12.86 4.59 6.13
N VAL A 192 -13.23 3.82 5.10
CA VAL A 192 -12.48 3.69 3.85
C VAL A 192 -12.79 4.87 2.91
N SER A 193 -12.52 6.07 3.38
CA SER A 193 -12.60 7.32 2.62
C SER A 193 -11.64 8.34 3.22
N GLU A 194 -11.33 9.39 2.46
CA GLU A 194 -10.47 10.48 2.93
C GLU A 194 -10.94 11.01 4.29
N ARG A 195 -12.21 11.40 4.37
CA ARG A 195 -12.82 11.92 5.61
C ARG A 195 -12.87 10.88 6.73
N GLY A 196 -13.08 9.61 6.37
CA GLY A 196 -13.13 8.51 7.33
C GLY A 196 -11.79 8.30 8.01
N VAL A 197 -10.71 8.22 7.24
CA VAL A 197 -9.35 8.06 7.76
C VAL A 197 -8.92 9.27 8.59
N GLU A 198 -9.19 10.49 8.12
CA GLU A 198 -8.86 11.72 8.86
C GLU A 198 -9.61 11.82 10.20
N SER A 199 -10.92 11.52 10.18
CA SER A 199 -11.73 11.49 11.40
C SER A 199 -11.27 10.39 12.37
N TYR A 200 -10.89 9.23 11.86
CA TYR A 200 -10.32 8.15 12.66
C TYR A 200 -9.01 8.58 13.32
N ALA A 201 -8.08 9.11 12.53
CA ALA A 201 -6.79 9.57 13.04
C ALA A 201 -6.96 10.62 14.14
N LEU A 202 -7.84 11.60 13.92
CA LEU A 202 -8.16 12.63 14.92
C LEU A 202 -8.71 12.03 16.21
N ARG A 203 -9.71 11.14 16.12
CA ARG A 203 -10.33 10.51 17.32
C ARG A 203 -9.34 9.65 18.10
N ARG A 204 -8.39 9.01 17.43
CA ARG A 204 -7.35 8.17 18.06
C ARG A 204 -6.08 8.96 18.42
N GLY A 205 -6.04 10.27 18.13
CA GLY A 205 -4.90 11.14 18.37
C GLY A 205 -3.66 10.71 17.58
N LEU A 206 -3.85 10.17 16.39
CA LEU A 206 -2.79 9.82 15.47
C LEU A 206 -2.41 11.05 14.63
N VAL A 207 -1.16 11.13 14.20
CA VAL A 207 -0.66 12.25 13.39
C VAL A 207 -0.50 11.79 11.95
N ILE A 208 -1.25 12.39 11.03
CA ILE A 208 -1.07 12.17 9.59
C ILE A 208 0.16 12.98 9.16
N ALA A 209 1.28 12.29 8.94
CA ALA A 209 2.53 12.92 8.52
C ALA A 209 2.55 13.22 7.01
N GLN A 210 2.01 12.31 6.20
CA GLN A 210 1.94 12.47 4.75
C GLN A 210 0.66 11.84 4.20
N ARG A 211 0.15 12.44 3.11
CA ARG A 211 -1.01 11.93 2.37
C ARG A 211 -0.74 12.03 0.88
N GLN A 212 -1.17 11.02 0.15
CA GLN A 212 -1.13 10.99 -1.31
C GLN A 212 -2.40 10.36 -1.86
N ALA A 213 -2.98 11.00 -2.88
CA ALA A 213 -4.11 10.47 -3.62
C ALA A 213 -3.65 10.10 -5.04
N LEU A 214 -3.95 8.88 -5.48
CA LEU A 214 -3.46 8.33 -6.74
C LEU A 214 -4.60 7.92 -7.65
N SER A 215 -4.38 8.04 -8.96
CA SER A 215 -5.23 7.44 -9.97
C SER A 215 -4.48 6.31 -10.65
N LEU A 216 -4.92 5.07 -10.39
CA LEU A 216 -4.33 3.86 -10.98
C LEU A 216 -4.78 3.60 -12.42
N LEU A 217 -5.80 4.30 -12.89
CA LEU A 217 -6.36 4.13 -14.25
C LEU A 217 -5.68 5.01 -15.31
N ALA A 218 -4.46 5.45 -15.09
CA ALA A 218 -3.63 6.04 -16.13
C ALA A 218 -3.04 4.93 -17.02
N GLY A 219 -3.87 4.22 -17.78
CA GLY A 219 -3.46 3.04 -18.51
C GLY A 219 -3.78 3.10 -20.02
N PRO A 220 -3.38 2.05 -20.79
CA PRO A 220 -3.51 1.99 -22.23
C PRO A 220 -4.95 2.13 -22.72
N GLY A 221 -5.15 2.44 -24.00
CA GLY A 221 -6.40 2.85 -24.65
C GLY A 221 -7.65 2.00 -24.39
N TRP A 222 -7.52 0.72 -24.02
CA TRP A 222 -8.64 -0.14 -23.64
C TRP A 222 -9.26 0.22 -22.27
N ALA A 223 -8.56 0.97 -21.40
CA ALA A 223 -9.13 1.52 -20.16
C ALA A 223 -10.04 2.75 -20.40
N ALA A 224 -10.07 3.29 -21.62
CA ALA A 224 -10.85 4.46 -21.97
C ALA A 224 -12.35 4.37 -21.64
N PRO A 225 -13.08 3.24 -21.88
CA PRO A 225 -14.49 3.14 -21.51
C PRO A 225 -14.69 3.22 -20.00
N LEU A 226 -13.79 2.64 -19.21
CA LEU A 226 -13.86 2.67 -17.76
C LEU A 226 -13.59 4.08 -17.20
N LEU A 227 -12.63 4.80 -17.78
CA LEU A 227 -12.38 6.21 -17.47
C LEU A 227 -13.59 7.11 -17.82
N ARG A 228 -14.26 6.81 -18.95
CA ARG A 228 -15.52 7.49 -19.33
C ARG A 228 -16.63 7.19 -18.32
N ALA A 229 -16.81 5.93 -17.94
CA ALA A 229 -17.79 5.53 -16.93
C ALA A 229 -17.56 6.25 -15.59
N ARG A 230 -16.33 6.34 -15.12
CA ARG A 230 -15.96 7.10 -13.90
C ARG A 230 -16.36 8.58 -14.02
N ARG A 231 -16.03 9.22 -15.14
CA ARG A 231 -16.38 10.63 -15.37
C ARG A 231 -17.89 10.84 -15.42
N ILE A 232 -18.63 9.93 -16.04
CA ILE A 232 -20.09 9.97 -16.08
C ILE A 232 -20.66 9.83 -14.66
N VAL A 233 -20.21 8.84 -13.90
CA VAL A 233 -20.64 8.64 -12.50
C VAL A 233 -20.34 9.87 -11.65
N ALA A 234 -19.13 10.43 -11.77
CA ALA A 234 -18.75 11.65 -11.06
C ALA A 234 -19.68 12.84 -11.41
N ARG A 235 -20.00 13.03 -12.69
CA ARG A 235 -20.92 14.09 -13.16
C ARG A 235 -22.34 13.85 -12.65
N LEU A 236 -22.88 12.63 -12.77
CA LEU A 236 -24.23 12.29 -12.33
C LEU A 236 -24.37 12.39 -10.80
N SER A 237 -23.29 12.19 -10.06
CA SER A 237 -23.27 12.37 -8.61
C SER A 237 -23.31 13.83 -8.14
N ARG A 238 -23.36 14.79 -9.10
CA ARG A 238 -23.31 16.25 -8.82
C ARG A 238 -22.09 16.64 -7.98
N GLY A 239 -20.94 16.04 -8.26
CA GLY A 239 -19.68 16.34 -7.57
C GLY A 239 -19.51 15.66 -6.20
N ARG A 240 -20.43 14.78 -5.80
CA ARG A 240 -20.29 14.01 -4.54
C ARG A 240 -19.24 12.91 -4.64
N LEU A 241 -19.02 12.37 -5.85
CA LEU A 241 -18.01 11.34 -6.12
C LEU A 241 -16.91 11.95 -6.99
N THR A 242 -15.67 11.91 -6.50
CA THR A 242 -14.53 12.38 -7.28
C THR A 242 -14.13 11.36 -8.36
N SER A 243 -13.59 11.83 -9.46
CA SER A 243 -12.91 11.00 -10.47
C SER A 243 -11.41 11.28 -10.55
N ALA A 244 -10.90 12.14 -9.68
CA ALA A 244 -9.50 12.56 -9.69
C ALA A 244 -8.55 11.47 -9.19
N HIS A 245 -9.01 10.69 -8.25
CA HIS A 245 -8.23 9.58 -7.68
C HIS A 245 -9.13 8.36 -7.40
N ASP A 246 -8.53 7.25 -7.08
CA ASP A 246 -9.17 5.99 -6.72
C ASP A 246 -8.48 5.27 -5.55
N GLU A 247 -7.28 5.70 -5.20
CA GLU A 247 -6.50 5.15 -4.11
C GLU A 247 -5.95 6.27 -3.23
N LEU A 248 -5.95 6.01 -1.94
CA LEU A 248 -5.41 6.89 -0.91
C LEU A 248 -4.27 6.20 -0.18
N ARG A 249 -3.19 6.94 0.06
CA ARG A 249 -2.03 6.50 0.82
C ARG A 249 -1.73 7.48 1.92
N TYR A 250 -1.53 6.95 3.11
CA TYR A 250 -1.23 7.72 4.31
C TYR A 250 -0.01 7.18 5.03
N VAL A 251 0.85 8.07 5.46
CA VAL A 251 1.85 7.82 6.50
C VAL A 251 1.33 8.43 7.77
N ILE A 252 0.96 7.60 8.73
CA ILE A 252 0.37 8.01 10.01
C ILE A 252 1.32 7.62 11.13
N ARG A 253 1.62 8.53 12.05
CA ARG A 253 2.49 8.29 13.20
C ARG A 253 1.67 8.16 14.47
N LYS A 254 1.95 7.12 15.25
CA LYS A 254 1.43 6.99 16.61
C LYS A 254 2.28 7.88 17.52
N PRO A 255 1.69 8.78 18.32
CA PRO A 255 2.46 9.60 19.27
C PRO A 255 3.27 8.77 20.24
N GLU A 256 4.44 9.27 20.65
CA GLU A 256 5.26 8.64 21.67
C GLU A 256 4.62 8.76 23.05
N ASP A 257 4.05 9.94 23.32
CA ASP A 257 3.36 10.25 24.58
C ASP A 257 1.84 10.33 24.33
N PRO A 258 1.03 9.48 25.01
CA PRO A 258 -0.43 9.60 24.94
C PRO A 258 -0.97 10.92 25.52
N PHE A 259 -0.21 11.63 26.35
CA PHE A 259 -0.60 12.90 26.94
C PHE A 259 -0.30 14.11 26.03
N ALA A 260 0.48 13.97 24.97
CA ALA A 260 0.70 15.02 23.95
C ALA A 260 -0.58 15.42 23.18
N ARG A 261 -1.72 14.84 23.52
CA ARG A 261 -3.04 15.11 22.90
C ARG A 261 -3.76 16.35 23.47
N VAL A 262 -3.21 16.99 24.48
CA VAL A 262 -3.94 18.03 25.27
C VAL A 262 -3.40 19.45 25.03
N LEU A 263 -2.50 19.63 24.07
CA LEU A 263 -1.95 20.96 23.74
C LEU A 263 -2.36 21.42 22.35
#